data_5093d1e520ea97b539cfa8831fcc2bf2
#
_entry.id   5093d1e520ea97b539cfa8831fcc2bf2
#
_cell.length_a   1.000
_cell.length_b   1.000
_cell.length_c   1.000
_cell.angle_alpha   90.00
_cell.angle_beta   90.00
_cell.angle_gamma   90.00
#
_symmetry.space_group_name_H-M   'P 1'
#
loop_
_entity.id
_entity.type
_entity.pdbx_description
1 polymer ?
#
loop_
_entity_poly.entity_id
_entity_poly.type
_entity_poly.pdbx_seq_one_letter_code
_entity_poly.pdbx_strand_id
1 'polypeptide(L)'
;MADSKKIKPEEYGFATRAVRAGQERTSEGENSEPIYLTSSYVFASAAEAAARFSGEQPGNIYSRFTNPTVRTFEERLAAMEGAERCVATASGMSAITATCIGLLKTGDHIVSSRSVFGTTTVLFQNFLGKLGIATTFVELSDLAAWEQAIKPETRLLFLETPSNPLTELVDIAALAEIAHRHDCLLVVDNCFCTPALQQPIALGADIIIHSATKYIDGQGRCMGGAVCGTQEIVGDAVYGFLRTAGPTMSAFNAWVFLKGLETLQLRMQAHSANALALAQWLEQQAMVEKVYYPGLASHPQYELARRQQSGFGGIVSFELKGGKEAGWKLVDATRMISITANLGDTKTTITHPATTTHGRLTPEQREEAGISDGLIRVAVGLEDIADIKADLHRGMV
;
A
#
# COMPACT_ATOMS: atom_id res chain seq x y z
N MET A 1 20.60 -34.12 -4.60
CA MET A 1 19.86 -32.84 -4.58
C MET A 1 19.63 -32.49 -3.14
N ALA A 2 20.15 -31.37 -2.67
CA ALA A 2 19.81 -30.89 -1.33
C ALA A 2 18.32 -30.53 -1.38
N ASP A 3 17.53 -31.29 -0.61
CA ASP A 3 16.12 -31.03 -0.39
C ASP A 3 16.02 -29.58 0.15
N SER A 4 15.62 -28.65 -0.70
CA SER A 4 15.48 -27.23 -0.26
C SER A 4 14.28 -27.21 0.68
N LYS A 5 14.55 -27.33 2.00
CA LYS A 5 13.52 -27.25 3.02
C LYS A 5 12.91 -25.85 2.96
N LYS A 6 11.81 -25.72 2.18
CA LYS A 6 10.97 -24.52 2.28
C LYS A 6 10.52 -24.39 3.75
N ILE A 7 10.63 -23.20 4.29
CA ILE A 7 10.02 -22.93 5.59
C ILE A 7 8.50 -22.94 5.45
N LYS A 8 7.81 -23.41 6.48
CA LYS A 8 6.36 -23.23 6.61
C LYS A 8 6.14 -21.90 7.31
N PRO A 9 5.63 -20.88 6.61
CA PRO A 9 5.58 -19.51 7.15
C PRO A 9 4.86 -19.40 8.49
N GLU A 10 3.84 -20.21 8.71
CA GLU A 10 3.02 -20.25 9.92
C GLU A 10 3.80 -20.67 11.19
N GLU A 11 4.92 -21.39 11.03
CA GLU A 11 5.77 -21.83 12.13
C GLU A 11 6.75 -20.74 12.62
N TYR A 12 6.83 -19.61 11.89
CA TYR A 12 7.86 -18.58 12.13
C TYR A 12 7.29 -17.18 12.36
N GLY A 13 7.99 -16.42 13.18
CA GLY A 13 7.69 -15.01 13.44
C GLY A 13 7.88 -14.12 12.19
N PHE A 14 7.30 -12.93 12.22
CA PHE A 14 7.26 -11.98 11.11
C PHE A 14 8.64 -11.69 10.49
N ALA A 15 9.66 -11.39 11.30
CA ALA A 15 11.00 -11.09 10.80
C ALA A 15 11.63 -12.27 10.04
N THR A 16 11.40 -13.51 10.49
CA THR A 16 11.87 -14.72 9.81
C THR A 16 11.14 -14.90 8.47
N ARG A 17 9.84 -14.69 8.44
CA ARG A 17 9.04 -14.72 7.20
C ARG A 17 9.55 -13.69 6.18
N ALA A 18 9.81 -12.46 6.64
CA ALA A 18 10.34 -11.38 5.80
C ALA A 18 11.69 -11.72 5.13
N VAL A 19 12.51 -12.53 5.78
CA VAL A 19 13.86 -12.89 5.28
C VAL A 19 13.86 -14.22 4.52
N ARG A 20 12.97 -15.17 4.85
CA ARG A 20 13.09 -16.57 4.40
C ARG A 20 11.92 -17.11 3.61
N ALA A 21 10.71 -16.55 3.72
CA ALA A 21 9.56 -17.11 3.02
C ALA A 21 9.73 -17.05 1.50
N GLY A 22 9.29 -18.09 0.81
CA GLY A 22 9.36 -18.23 -0.64
C GLY A 22 10.75 -18.51 -1.21
N GLN A 23 11.80 -18.62 -0.39
CA GLN A 23 13.15 -18.88 -0.88
C GLN A 23 13.29 -20.35 -1.33
N GLU A 24 13.60 -20.55 -2.61
CA GLU A 24 14.01 -21.84 -3.18
C GLU A 24 15.41 -21.70 -3.77
N ARG A 25 16.34 -22.58 -3.40
CA ARG A 25 17.69 -22.62 -3.96
C ARG A 25 17.70 -23.42 -5.25
N THR A 26 18.51 -22.97 -6.21
CA THR A 26 18.75 -23.73 -7.44
C THR A 26 19.78 -24.85 -7.19
N SER A 27 20.15 -25.58 -8.26
CA SER A 27 21.25 -26.55 -8.23
C SER A 27 22.61 -25.95 -7.83
N GLU A 28 22.75 -24.62 -7.94
CA GLU A 28 23.99 -23.91 -7.59
C GLU A 28 24.14 -23.69 -6.07
N GLY A 29 23.05 -23.85 -5.29
CA GLY A 29 23.05 -23.72 -3.83
C GLY A 29 23.28 -22.31 -3.32
N GLU A 30 22.92 -21.30 -4.09
CA GLU A 30 23.09 -19.89 -3.76
C GLU A 30 22.38 -19.50 -2.45
N ASN A 31 22.97 -18.57 -1.69
CA ASN A 31 22.37 -18.09 -0.45
C ASN A 31 21.36 -16.96 -0.69
N SER A 32 21.61 -16.08 -1.66
CA SER A 32 20.69 -14.99 -2.04
C SER A 32 19.86 -15.40 -3.25
N GLU A 33 18.64 -14.90 -3.34
CA GLU A 33 17.72 -15.23 -4.42
C GLU A 33 18.26 -14.73 -5.78
N PRO A 34 18.30 -15.59 -6.82
CA PRO A 34 18.75 -15.21 -8.15
C PRO A 34 17.68 -14.40 -8.90
N ILE A 35 18.13 -13.64 -9.91
CA ILE A 35 17.23 -12.90 -10.80
C ILE A 35 17.08 -13.66 -12.11
N TYR A 36 15.86 -14.05 -12.46
CA TYR A 36 15.53 -14.70 -13.73
C TYR A 36 15.07 -13.69 -14.77
N LEU A 37 16.02 -13.06 -15.48
CA LEU A 37 15.75 -12.09 -16.54
C LEU A 37 15.49 -12.79 -17.88
N THR A 38 14.41 -13.53 -17.97
CA THR A 38 13.97 -14.20 -19.21
C THR A 38 12.49 -13.93 -19.47
N SER A 39 12.10 -13.86 -20.73
CA SER A 39 10.69 -13.76 -21.12
C SER A 39 10.01 -15.12 -21.25
N SER A 40 10.77 -16.20 -21.58
CA SER A 40 10.22 -17.51 -21.91
C SER A 40 11.10 -18.65 -21.40
N TYR A 41 10.53 -19.84 -21.37
CA TYR A 41 11.17 -21.07 -20.88
C TYR A 41 11.09 -22.16 -21.94
N VAL A 42 12.10 -23.03 -22.00
CA VAL A 42 12.14 -24.17 -22.92
C VAL A 42 11.52 -25.40 -22.28
N PHE A 43 11.03 -26.29 -23.10
CA PHE A 43 10.43 -27.56 -22.72
C PHE A 43 11.26 -28.71 -23.30
N ALA A 44 11.33 -29.85 -22.60
CA ALA A 44 12.04 -31.01 -23.05
C ALA A 44 11.32 -31.73 -24.22
N SER A 45 9.99 -31.54 -24.34
CA SER A 45 9.19 -32.15 -25.42
C SER A 45 7.91 -31.35 -25.68
N ALA A 46 7.26 -31.61 -26.82
CA ALA A 46 5.94 -31.08 -27.15
C ALA A 46 4.86 -31.54 -26.14
N ALA A 47 4.98 -32.75 -25.62
CA ALA A 47 4.07 -33.28 -24.60
C ALA A 47 4.19 -32.50 -23.27
N GLU A 48 5.43 -32.22 -22.82
CA GLU A 48 5.67 -31.39 -21.66
C GLU A 48 5.10 -29.97 -21.86
N ALA A 49 5.34 -29.39 -23.02
CA ALA A 49 4.77 -28.06 -23.34
C ALA A 49 3.24 -28.08 -23.23
N ALA A 50 2.58 -29.05 -23.84
CA ALA A 50 1.13 -29.21 -23.78
C ALA A 50 0.63 -29.36 -22.33
N ALA A 51 1.25 -30.21 -21.53
CA ALA A 51 0.88 -30.44 -20.13
C ALA A 51 1.04 -29.18 -19.25
N ARG A 52 2.08 -28.36 -19.51
CA ARG A 52 2.25 -27.09 -18.80
C ARG A 52 1.24 -26.02 -19.22
N PHE A 53 0.89 -25.94 -20.51
CA PHE A 53 -0.11 -25.00 -21.01
C PHE A 53 -1.52 -25.35 -20.55
N SER A 54 -1.86 -26.65 -20.44
CA SER A 54 -3.14 -27.11 -19.88
C SER A 54 -3.24 -27.02 -18.36
N GLY A 55 -2.11 -26.82 -17.66
CA GLY A 55 -2.05 -26.80 -16.20
C GLY A 55 -1.97 -28.19 -15.55
N GLU A 56 -1.89 -29.27 -16.33
CA GLU A 56 -1.69 -30.65 -15.84
C GLU A 56 -0.34 -30.81 -15.15
N GLN A 57 0.68 -30.08 -15.63
CA GLN A 57 2.01 -30.09 -15.04
C GLN A 57 2.39 -28.66 -14.59
N PRO A 58 2.81 -28.47 -13.31
CA PRO A 58 3.31 -27.18 -12.85
C PRO A 58 4.62 -26.81 -13.54
N GLY A 59 4.88 -25.52 -13.73
CA GLY A 59 6.14 -25.03 -14.27
C GLY A 59 6.02 -23.64 -14.91
N ASN A 60 7.18 -23.10 -15.30
CA ASN A 60 7.23 -21.81 -15.95
C ASN A 60 7.00 -21.97 -17.46
N ILE A 61 6.27 -21.04 -18.06
CA ILE A 61 5.94 -21.00 -19.48
C ILE A 61 6.45 -19.70 -20.11
N TYR A 62 6.03 -18.59 -19.53
CA TYR A 62 6.30 -17.23 -20.00
C TYR A 62 6.26 -16.26 -18.82
N SER A 63 7.20 -15.33 -18.72
CA SER A 63 7.38 -14.50 -17.52
C SER A 63 6.20 -13.59 -17.18
N ARG A 64 5.31 -13.28 -18.14
CA ARG A 64 4.04 -12.60 -17.84
C ARG A 64 3.08 -13.48 -17.03
N PHE A 65 3.21 -14.80 -17.12
CA PHE A 65 2.41 -15.77 -16.36
C PHE A 65 3.09 -16.14 -15.05
N THR A 66 4.33 -16.61 -15.15
CA THR A 66 5.12 -17.08 -14.01
C THR A 66 6.60 -16.76 -14.21
N ASN A 67 7.22 -16.23 -13.18
CA ASN A 67 8.67 -16.01 -13.14
C ASN A 67 9.16 -16.37 -11.73
N PRO A 68 10.25 -17.13 -11.56
CA PRO A 68 10.70 -17.57 -10.24
C PRO A 68 11.01 -16.41 -9.28
N THR A 69 11.62 -15.31 -9.75
CA THR A 69 11.92 -14.14 -8.91
C THR A 69 10.65 -13.43 -8.46
N VAL A 70 9.68 -13.27 -9.38
CA VAL A 70 8.37 -12.64 -9.05
C VAL A 70 7.62 -13.52 -8.06
N ARG A 71 7.59 -14.85 -8.27
CA ARG A 71 6.96 -15.80 -7.37
C ARG A 71 7.54 -15.74 -5.95
N THR A 72 8.87 -15.64 -5.81
CA THR A 72 9.49 -15.51 -4.48
C THR A 72 9.05 -14.25 -3.76
N PHE A 73 8.94 -13.12 -4.47
CA PHE A 73 8.37 -11.89 -3.90
C PHE A 73 6.92 -12.07 -3.47
N GLU A 74 6.09 -12.68 -4.33
CA GLU A 74 4.68 -12.94 -4.05
C GLU A 74 4.49 -13.84 -2.82
N GLU A 75 5.20 -14.97 -2.76
CA GLU A 75 5.14 -15.92 -1.62
C GLU A 75 5.59 -15.25 -0.31
N ARG A 76 6.63 -14.41 -0.37
CA ARG A 76 7.13 -13.68 0.81
C ARG A 76 6.14 -12.65 1.30
N LEU A 77 5.59 -11.83 0.41
CA LEU A 77 4.63 -10.81 0.81
C LEU A 77 3.32 -11.44 1.32
N ALA A 78 2.82 -12.50 0.67
CA ALA A 78 1.67 -13.26 1.16
C ALA A 78 1.91 -13.78 2.58
N ALA A 79 3.07 -14.39 2.85
CA ALA A 79 3.43 -14.89 4.17
C ALA A 79 3.53 -13.78 5.23
N MET A 80 3.94 -12.56 4.85
CA MET A 80 4.02 -11.42 5.76
C MET A 80 2.63 -10.85 6.06
N GLU A 81 1.73 -10.80 5.07
CA GLU A 81 0.33 -10.35 5.26
C GLU A 81 -0.56 -11.40 5.94
N GLY A 82 -0.14 -12.66 5.98
CA GLY A 82 -1.00 -13.76 6.42
C GLY A 82 -2.04 -14.17 5.37
N ALA A 83 -1.77 -13.88 4.10
CA ALA A 83 -2.63 -14.21 2.97
C ALA A 83 -2.26 -15.58 2.38
N GLU A 84 -3.21 -16.23 1.71
CA GLU A 84 -2.96 -17.48 0.98
C GLU A 84 -2.18 -17.25 -0.32
N ARG A 85 -2.45 -16.10 -0.97
CA ARG A 85 -1.89 -15.77 -2.27
C ARG A 85 -1.55 -14.28 -2.35
N CYS A 86 -0.47 -13.99 -3.10
CA CYS A 86 -0.15 -12.63 -3.57
C CYS A 86 0.07 -12.68 -5.08
N VAL A 87 -0.33 -11.61 -5.77
CA VAL A 87 -0.10 -11.37 -7.20
C VAL A 87 0.58 -10.03 -7.37
N ALA A 88 1.78 -10.05 -7.97
CA ALA A 88 2.60 -8.87 -8.19
C ALA A 88 2.19 -8.13 -9.48
N THR A 89 2.11 -6.81 -9.41
CA THR A 89 1.68 -5.93 -10.50
C THR A 89 2.71 -4.85 -10.83
N ALA A 90 2.60 -4.22 -12.00
CA ALA A 90 3.52 -3.18 -12.46
C ALA A 90 3.49 -1.89 -11.60
N SER A 91 2.42 -1.65 -10.86
CA SER A 91 2.25 -0.48 -9.98
C SER A 91 1.10 -0.70 -9.00
N GLY A 92 1.00 0.12 -7.94
CA GLY A 92 -0.16 0.11 -7.05
C GLY A 92 -1.48 0.35 -7.78
N MET A 93 -1.52 1.28 -8.76
CA MET A 93 -2.72 1.50 -9.57
C MET A 93 -3.09 0.29 -10.44
N SER A 94 -2.09 -0.47 -10.92
CA SER A 94 -2.34 -1.74 -11.62
C SER A 94 -2.93 -2.79 -10.68
N ALA A 95 -2.53 -2.80 -9.40
CA ALA A 95 -3.11 -3.67 -8.38
C ALA A 95 -4.60 -3.36 -8.17
N ILE A 96 -4.94 -2.09 -7.96
CA ILE A 96 -6.34 -1.64 -7.81
C ILE A 96 -7.16 -1.97 -9.07
N THR A 97 -6.63 -1.66 -10.26
CA THR A 97 -7.32 -1.93 -11.53
C THR A 97 -7.54 -3.43 -11.74
N ALA A 98 -6.53 -4.26 -11.47
CA ALA A 98 -6.63 -5.71 -11.61
C ALA A 98 -7.67 -6.31 -10.65
N THR A 99 -7.74 -5.80 -9.42
CA THR A 99 -8.74 -6.19 -8.43
C THR A 99 -10.15 -5.85 -8.93
N CYS A 100 -10.38 -4.61 -9.35
CA CYS A 100 -11.70 -4.18 -9.79
C CYS A 100 -12.16 -4.91 -11.06
N ILE A 101 -11.32 -4.98 -12.09
CA ILE A 101 -11.70 -5.61 -13.37
C ILE A 101 -11.76 -7.13 -13.25
N GLY A 102 -10.92 -7.73 -12.40
CA GLY A 102 -10.95 -9.18 -12.16
C GLY A 102 -12.19 -9.66 -11.42
N LEU A 103 -12.78 -8.80 -10.58
CA LEU A 103 -13.89 -9.17 -9.69
C LEU A 103 -15.25 -8.58 -10.10
N LEU A 104 -15.27 -7.46 -10.83
CA LEU A 104 -16.49 -6.71 -11.12
C LEU A 104 -16.89 -6.82 -12.58
N LYS A 105 -18.18 -6.70 -12.82
CA LYS A 105 -18.82 -6.64 -14.14
C LYS A 105 -19.73 -5.40 -14.24
N THR A 106 -20.18 -5.10 -15.44
CA THR A 106 -21.19 -4.05 -15.71
C THR A 106 -22.44 -4.28 -14.84
N GLY A 107 -22.86 -3.23 -14.15
CA GLY A 107 -23.99 -3.24 -13.21
C GLY A 107 -23.56 -3.40 -11.76
N ASP A 108 -22.35 -3.84 -11.45
CA ASP A 108 -21.84 -3.91 -10.07
C ASP A 108 -21.54 -2.52 -9.50
N HIS A 109 -21.45 -2.47 -8.16
CA HIS A 109 -21.27 -1.25 -7.40
C HIS A 109 -20.13 -1.37 -6.38
N ILE A 110 -19.42 -0.27 -6.17
CA ILE A 110 -18.38 -0.08 -5.16
C ILE A 110 -18.85 0.95 -4.13
N VAL A 111 -18.69 0.67 -2.84
CA VAL A 111 -18.66 1.72 -1.81
C VAL A 111 -17.19 2.02 -1.50
N SER A 112 -16.77 3.27 -1.58
CA SER A 112 -15.38 3.66 -1.36
C SER A 112 -15.28 4.81 -0.36
N SER A 113 -14.21 4.81 0.45
CA SER A 113 -13.85 6.02 1.20
C SER A 113 -13.57 7.18 0.24
N ARG A 114 -13.94 8.40 0.65
CA ARG A 114 -13.50 9.64 -0.02
C ARG A 114 -12.01 9.91 0.17
N SER A 115 -11.44 9.43 1.26
CA SER A 115 -10.04 9.65 1.66
C SER A 115 -9.08 8.65 0.99
N VAL A 116 -9.40 8.14 -0.21
CA VAL A 116 -8.48 7.32 -1.02
C VAL A 116 -7.59 8.21 -1.89
N PHE A 117 -6.47 7.65 -2.36
CA PHE A 117 -5.59 8.37 -3.28
C PHE A 117 -6.35 8.92 -4.49
N GLY A 118 -6.15 10.20 -4.82
CA GLY A 118 -6.94 10.91 -5.83
C GLY A 118 -7.00 10.23 -7.20
N THR A 119 -5.94 9.50 -7.61
CA THR A 119 -5.96 8.71 -8.85
C THR A 119 -6.91 7.51 -8.76
N THR A 120 -7.12 6.95 -7.57
CA THR A 120 -8.11 5.88 -7.33
C THR A 120 -9.52 6.42 -7.54
N THR A 121 -9.81 7.62 -7.05
CA THR A 121 -11.10 8.31 -7.31
C THR A 121 -11.33 8.50 -8.81
N VAL A 122 -10.31 8.98 -9.53
CA VAL A 122 -10.36 9.14 -11.00
C VAL A 122 -10.59 7.79 -11.70
N LEU A 123 -9.92 6.71 -11.27
CA LEU A 123 -10.13 5.37 -11.79
C LEU A 123 -11.59 4.96 -11.63
N PHE A 124 -12.14 5.10 -10.43
CA PHE A 124 -13.50 4.67 -10.12
C PHE A 124 -14.55 5.48 -10.90
N GLN A 125 -14.47 6.80 -10.85
CA GLN A 125 -15.47 7.66 -11.49
C GLN A 125 -15.36 7.66 -13.02
N ASN A 126 -14.14 7.80 -13.56
CA ASN A 126 -13.97 8.11 -14.98
C ASN A 126 -13.72 6.86 -15.83
N PHE A 127 -13.13 5.81 -15.29
CA PHE A 127 -12.80 4.60 -16.05
C PHE A 127 -13.77 3.46 -15.75
N LEU A 128 -13.97 3.09 -14.50
CA LEU A 128 -14.91 2.05 -14.13
C LEU A 128 -16.37 2.49 -14.40
N GLY A 129 -16.69 3.77 -14.17
CA GLY A 129 -17.98 4.33 -14.53
C GLY A 129 -18.34 4.17 -16.01
N LYS A 130 -17.37 4.32 -16.94
CA LYS A 130 -17.57 4.04 -18.38
C LYS A 130 -17.84 2.57 -18.69
N LEU A 131 -17.40 1.66 -17.80
CA LEU A 131 -17.68 0.23 -17.91
C LEU A 131 -19.00 -0.16 -17.23
N GLY A 132 -19.76 0.81 -16.71
CA GLY A 132 -21.04 0.59 -16.04
C GLY A 132 -20.88 0.07 -14.62
N ILE A 133 -19.74 0.30 -13.96
CA ILE A 133 -19.51 0.00 -12.56
C ILE A 133 -19.66 1.31 -11.78
N ALA A 134 -20.68 1.40 -10.93
CA ALA A 134 -20.96 2.61 -10.17
C ALA A 134 -20.18 2.66 -8.86
N THR A 135 -19.89 3.86 -8.36
CA THR A 135 -19.22 4.06 -7.06
C THR A 135 -19.96 5.09 -6.22
N THR A 136 -20.19 4.76 -4.94
CA THR A 136 -20.64 5.70 -3.91
C THR A 136 -19.48 5.98 -2.96
N PHE A 137 -19.18 7.26 -2.73
CA PHE A 137 -18.11 7.69 -1.81
C PHE A 137 -18.71 8.10 -0.46
N VAL A 138 -18.08 7.63 0.62
CA VAL A 138 -18.48 7.87 2.02
C VAL A 138 -17.32 8.38 2.86
N GLU A 139 -17.60 8.96 4.02
CA GLU A 139 -16.58 9.33 4.99
C GLU A 139 -15.90 8.08 5.57
N LEU A 140 -14.56 8.09 5.66
CA LEU A 140 -13.78 6.92 6.07
C LEU A 140 -14.21 6.37 7.43
N SER A 141 -14.37 7.23 8.43
CA SER A 141 -14.62 6.85 9.82
C SER A 141 -16.10 6.63 10.17
N ASP A 142 -17.02 6.94 9.26
CA ASP A 142 -18.46 6.81 9.49
C ASP A 142 -18.99 5.42 9.05
N LEU A 143 -18.94 4.45 9.96
CA LEU A 143 -19.43 3.09 9.71
C LEU A 143 -20.91 3.05 9.32
N ALA A 144 -21.74 3.97 9.82
CA ALA A 144 -23.16 4.03 9.46
C ALA A 144 -23.33 4.49 8.00
N ALA A 145 -22.53 5.45 7.54
CA ALA A 145 -22.54 5.87 6.14
C ALA A 145 -22.09 4.75 5.19
N TRP A 146 -21.10 3.94 5.60
CA TRP A 146 -20.70 2.75 4.83
C TRP A 146 -21.89 1.78 4.66
N GLU A 147 -22.57 1.41 5.74
CA GLU A 147 -23.68 0.46 5.69
C GLU A 147 -24.87 1.01 4.88
N GLN A 148 -25.22 2.28 5.04
CA GLN A 148 -26.31 2.94 4.29
C GLN A 148 -26.02 3.06 2.78
N ALA A 149 -24.75 3.11 2.37
CA ALA A 149 -24.35 3.21 0.97
C ALA A 149 -24.39 1.87 0.23
N ILE A 150 -24.50 0.74 0.95
CA ILE A 150 -24.56 -0.60 0.35
C ILE A 150 -25.89 -0.78 -0.39
N LYS A 151 -25.83 -1.31 -1.60
CA LYS A 151 -26.94 -1.65 -2.50
C LYS A 151 -26.89 -3.13 -2.83
N PRO A 152 -27.96 -3.72 -3.38
CA PRO A 152 -27.96 -5.12 -3.83
C PRO A 152 -26.84 -5.46 -4.83
N GLU A 153 -26.42 -4.47 -5.61
CA GLU A 153 -25.37 -4.58 -6.63
C GLU A 153 -23.96 -4.36 -6.05
N THR A 154 -23.82 -3.96 -4.79
CA THR A 154 -22.50 -3.72 -4.15
C THR A 154 -21.73 -5.03 -4.06
N ARG A 155 -20.47 -4.99 -4.43
CA ARG A 155 -19.55 -6.15 -4.35
C ARG A 155 -18.30 -5.84 -3.56
N LEU A 156 -17.83 -4.58 -3.59
CA LEU A 156 -16.61 -4.17 -2.91
C LEU A 156 -16.87 -2.98 -1.99
N LEU A 157 -16.31 -3.04 -0.78
CA LEU A 157 -16.03 -1.89 0.06
C LEU A 157 -14.52 -1.61 -0.06
N PHE A 158 -14.14 -0.40 -0.51
CA PHE A 158 -12.75 -0.05 -0.79
C PHE A 158 -12.28 1.13 0.05
N LEU A 159 -11.14 0.97 0.74
CA LEU A 159 -10.57 2.02 1.59
C LEU A 159 -9.04 2.02 1.59
N GLU A 160 -8.48 3.16 2.00
CA GLU A 160 -7.07 3.35 2.37
C GLU A 160 -7.02 3.75 3.86
N THR A 161 -6.28 3.03 4.69
CA THR A 161 -6.16 3.33 6.12
C THR A 161 -4.78 2.95 6.67
N PRO A 162 -4.03 3.93 7.27
CA PRO A 162 -4.35 5.35 7.42
C PRO A 162 -4.48 6.09 6.09
N SER A 163 -5.35 7.11 6.05
CA SER A 163 -5.63 7.89 4.84
C SER A 163 -4.50 8.84 4.46
N ASN A 164 -4.43 9.23 3.19
CA ASN A 164 -3.49 10.22 2.67
C ASN A 164 -4.21 11.55 2.37
N PRO A 165 -3.85 12.68 2.98
CA PRO A 165 -2.67 12.91 3.83
C PRO A 165 -2.95 12.96 5.33
N LEU A 166 -4.21 12.89 5.77
CA LEU A 166 -4.61 13.21 7.15
C LEU A 166 -4.40 12.07 8.14
N THR A 167 -3.98 10.90 7.67
CA THR A 167 -3.72 9.70 8.49
C THR A 167 -4.92 9.24 9.35
N GLU A 168 -6.14 9.51 8.87
CA GLU A 168 -7.37 9.02 9.49
C GLU A 168 -7.47 7.50 9.38
N LEU A 169 -8.15 6.91 10.36
CA LEU A 169 -8.34 5.46 10.43
C LEU A 169 -9.83 5.08 10.40
N VAL A 170 -10.08 3.85 10.01
CA VAL A 170 -11.34 3.16 10.25
C VAL A 170 -11.07 1.87 11.03
N ASP A 171 -12.05 1.44 11.83
CA ASP A 171 -12.01 0.13 12.47
C ASP A 171 -12.24 -0.95 11.39
N ILE A 172 -11.13 -1.58 10.97
CA ILE A 172 -11.14 -2.56 9.88
C ILE A 172 -12.03 -3.75 10.24
N ALA A 173 -11.97 -4.23 11.50
CA ALA A 173 -12.77 -5.37 11.93
C ALA A 173 -14.27 -5.06 11.88
N ALA A 174 -14.68 -3.91 12.39
CA ALA A 174 -16.08 -3.49 12.33
C ALA A 174 -16.57 -3.31 10.88
N LEU A 175 -15.74 -2.77 10.00
CA LEU A 175 -16.10 -2.59 8.59
C LEU A 175 -16.14 -3.94 7.84
N ALA A 176 -15.25 -4.88 8.18
CA ALA A 176 -15.30 -6.24 7.64
C ALA A 176 -16.59 -6.96 8.01
N GLU A 177 -17.05 -6.83 9.26
CA GLU A 177 -18.35 -7.36 9.68
C GLU A 177 -19.52 -6.77 8.88
N ILE A 178 -19.47 -5.45 8.60
CA ILE A 178 -20.48 -4.79 7.75
C ILE A 178 -20.43 -5.37 6.33
N ALA A 179 -19.25 -5.44 5.71
CA ALA A 179 -19.08 -5.97 4.37
C ALA A 179 -19.64 -7.41 4.25
N HIS A 180 -19.24 -8.27 5.16
CA HIS A 180 -19.61 -9.69 5.11
C HIS A 180 -21.09 -9.93 5.37
N ARG A 181 -21.77 -9.11 6.22
CA ARG A 181 -23.24 -9.21 6.39
C ARG A 181 -24.01 -8.93 5.09
N HIS A 182 -23.39 -8.26 4.14
CA HIS A 182 -23.99 -7.87 2.86
C HIS A 182 -23.37 -8.60 1.66
N ASP A 183 -22.66 -9.72 1.89
CA ASP A 183 -21.97 -10.50 0.85
C ASP A 183 -21.00 -9.65 -0.02
N CYS A 184 -20.36 -8.65 0.58
CA CYS A 184 -19.38 -7.78 -0.04
C CYS A 184 -17.96 -8.14 0.43
N LEU A 185 -16.96 -7.89 -0.43
CA LEU A 185 -15.56 -8.03 -0.07
C LEU A 185 -14.99 -6.69 0.44
N LEU A 186 -14.19 -6.76 1.50
CA LEU A 186 -13.45 -5.61 2.03
C LEU A 186 -12.05 -5.54 1.42
N VAL A 187 -11.78 -4.46 0.70
CA VAL A 187 -10.47 -4.17 0.07
C VAL A 187 -9.78 -3.06 0.85
N VAL A 188 -8.60 -3.34 1.38
CA VAL A 188 -7.81 -2.39 2.16
C VAL A 188 -6.50 -2.07 1.44
N ASP A 189 -6.27 -0.81 1.07
CA ASP A 189 -4.95 -0.33 0.69
C ASP A 189 -4.11 -0.10 1.96
N ASN A 190 -3.12 -0.99 2.17
CA ASN A 190 -2.25 -1.02 3.35
C ASN A 190 -0.88 -0.40 3.08
N CYS A 191 -0.81 0.52 2.14
CA CYS A 191 0.45 1.09 1.64
C CYS A 191 1.24 1.84 2.72
N PHE A 192 0.58 2.55 3.65
CA PHE A 192 1.24 3.36 4.69
C PHE A 192 1.78 2.52 5.84
N CYS A 193 1.03 1.54 6.29
CA CYS A 193 1.44 0.69 7.40
C CYS A 193 2.31 -0.49 6.96
N THR A 194 2.10 -1.01 5.78
CA THR A 194 2.70 -2.27 5.33
C THR A 194 2.37 -3.43 6.27
N PRO A 195 2.64 -4.70 5.93
CA PRO A 195 2.43 -5.81 6.86
C PRO A 195 3.29 -5.73 8.14
N ALA A 196 4.29 -4.85 8.15
CA ALA A 196 5.14 -4.68 9.34
C ALA A 196 4.42 -3.97 10.50
N LEU A 197 3.43 -3.11 10.21
CA LEU A 197 2.72 -2.34 11.23
C LEU A 197 1.23 -2.66 11.31
N GLN A 198 0.61 -3.16 10.25
CA GLN A 198 -0.82 -3.49 10.21
C GLN A 198 -1.04 -4.71 9.31
N GLN A 199 -1.81 -5.67 9.77
CA GLN A 199 -2.16 -6.89 9.03
C GLN A 199 -3.69 -6.97 8.87
N PRO A 200 -4.26 -6.34 7.83
CA PRO A 200 -5.71 -6.23 7.68
C PRO A 200 -6.42 -7.58 7.46
N ILE A 201 -5.75 -8.61 6.91
CA ILE A 201 -6.30 -9.97 6.81
C ILE A 201 -6.69 -10.49 8.20
N ALA A 202 -5.81 -10.31 9.20
CA ALA A 202 -6.11 -10.75 10.57
C ALA A 202 -7.27 -9.97 11.23
N LEU A 203 -7.66 -8.84 10.65
CA LEU A 203 -8.77 -7.99 11.06
C LEU A 203 -10.04 -8.23 10.21
N GLY A 204 -10.01 -9.22 9.31
CA GLY A 204 -11.17 -9.61 8.50
C GLY A 204 -11.24 -9.01 7.10
N ALA A 205 -10.22 -8.26 6.65
CA ALA A 205 -10.17 -7.81 5.25
C ALA A 205 -9.93 -9.00 4.31
N ASP A 206 -10.57 -8.96 3.13
CA ASP A 206 -10.50 -10.03 2.12
C ASP A 206 -9.35 -9.82 1.14
N ILE A 207 -9.07 -8.56 0.80
CA ILE A 207 -8.10 -8.17 -0.21
C ILE A 207 -7.25 -7.03 0.31
N ILE A 208 -5.93 -7.19 0.20
CA ILE A 208 -4.97 -6.15 0.56
C ILE A 208 -4.26 -5.65 -0.69
N ILE A 209 -4.23 -4.35 -0.85
CA ILE A 209 -3.50 -3.66 -1.93
C ILE A 209 -2.20 -3.08 -1.37
N HIS A 210 -1.13 -3.19 -2.17
CA HIS A 210 0.12 -2.50 -1.90
C HIS A 210 0.61 -1.73 -3.13
N SER A 211 1.07 -0.51 -2.90
CA SER A 211 2.04 0.13 -3.77
C SER A 211 3.45 -0.23 -3.28
N ALA A 212 4.07 -1.23 -3.90
CA ALA A 212 5.43 -1.66 -3.53
C ALA A 212 6.47 -0.55 -3.76
N THR A 213 6.14 0.45 -4.59
CA THR A 213 6.89 1.69 -4.84
C THR A 213 7.24 2.46 -3.56
N LYS A 214 6.43 2.31 -2.49
CA LYS A 214 6.52 3.06 -1.24
C LYS A 214 7.46 2.34 -0.25
N TYR A 215 7.01 2.10 0.96
CA TYR A 215 7.82 1.49 2.02
C TYR A 215 8.33 0.07 1.71
N ILE A 216 7.70 -0.70 0.81
CA ILE A 216 8.21 -2.03 0.43
C ILE A 216 9.56 -1.88 -0.29
N ASP A 217 9.68 -1.00 -1.28
CA ASP A 217 10.98 -0.58 -1.83
C ASP A 217 11.82 0.16 -0.79
N GLY A 218 11.26 1.21 -0.22
CA GLY A 218 11.82 2.04 0.83
C GLY A 218 13.01 2.90 0.44
N GLN A 219 13.40 2.94 -0.83
CA GLN A 219 14.57 3.69 -1.31
C GLN A 219 14.34 4.42 -2.64
N GLY A 220 13.10 4.49 -3.13
CA GLY A 220 12.71 5.23 -4.33
C GLY A 220 13.33 4.69 -5.63
N ARG A 221 13.60 3.36 -5.72
CA ARG A 221 14.35 2.74 -6.83
C ARG A 221 13.48 2.31 -7.99
N CYS A 222 12.27 1.81 -7.74
CA CYS A 222 11.41 1.29 -8.80
C CYS A 222 9.91 1.32 -8.43
N MET A 223 9.06 1.11 -9.42
CA MET A 223 7.62 1.04 -9.26
C MET A 223 7.14 -0.40 -9.25
N GLY A 224 6.12 -0.67 -8.44
CA GLY A 224 5.42 -1.94 -8.40
C GLY A 224 4.21 -1.87 -7.51
N GLY A 225 3.42 -2.93 -7.55
CA GLY A 225 2.26 -3.14 -6.69
C GLY A 225 2.04 -4.61 -6.40
N ALA A 226 1.11 -4.89 -5.51
CA ALA A 226 0.71 -6.26 -5.19
C ALA A 226 -0.72 -6.30 -4.68
N VAL A 227 -1.37 -7.46 -4.89
CA VAL A 227 -2.68 -7.81 -4.34
C VAL A 227 -2.52 -9.07 -3.53
N CYS A 228 -2.92 -9.06 -2.25
CA CYS A 228 -2.88 -10.23 -1.37
C CYS A 228 -4.30 -10.61 -0.93
N GLY A 229 -4.59 -11.90 -0.76
CA GLY A 229 -5.88 -12.43 -0.33
C GLY A 229 -5.94 -13.94 -0.44
N THR A 230 -7.14 -14.50 -0.65
CA THR A 230 -7.32 -15.95 -0.83
C THR A 230 -6.87 -16.43 -2.21
N GLN A 231 -6.64 -17.74 -2.36
CA GLN A 231 -6.33 -18.35 -3.66
C GLN A 231 -7.47 -18.11 -4.66
N GLU A 232 -8.73 -18.26 -4.26
CA GLU A 232 -9.90 -18.08 -5.12
C GLU A 232 -10.00 -16.64 -5.65
N ILE A 233 -9.90 -15.64 -4.77
CA ILE A 233 -10.08 -14.23 -5.16
C ILE A 233 -8.85 -13.71 -5.90
N VAL A 234 -7.67 -13.89 -5.33
CA VAL A 234 -6.43 -13.29 -5.85
C VAL A 234 -5.73 -14.20 -6.85
N GLY A 235 -5.63 -15.50 -6.54
CA GLY A 235 -4.93 -16.47 -7.38
C GLY A 235 -5.66 -16.81 -8.66
N ASP A 236 -7.00 -16.77 -8.66
CA ASP A 236 -7.79 -17.14 -9.83
C ASP A 236 -8.34 -15.90 -10.55
N ALA A 237 -9.16 -15.07 -9.88
CA ALA A 237 -9.84 -13.94 -10.53
C ALA A 237 -8.87 -12.79 -10.87
N VAL A 238 -8.14 -12.26 -9.89
CA VAL A 238 -7.21 -11.14 -10.10
C VAL A 238 -6.04 -11.55 -11.01
N TYR A 239 -5.45 -12.72 -10.76
CA TYR A 239 -4.38 -13.26 -11.60
C TYR A 239 -4.87 -13.56 -13.02
N GLY A 240 -6.08 -14.05 -13.20
CA GLY A 240 -6.68 -14.29 -14.51
C GLY A 240 -6.70 -13.03 -15.38
N PHE A 241 -7.11 -11.90 -14.80
CA PHE A 241 -7.03 -10.60 -15.46
C PHE A 241 -5.59 -10.19 -15.73
N LEU A 242 -4.70 -10.24 -14.72
CA LEU A 242 -3.30 -9.85 -14.85
C LEU A 242 -2.59 -10.63 -15.97
N ARG A 243 -2.74 -11.97 -15.97
CA ARG A 243 -2.17 -12.86 -16.98
C ARG A 243 -2.58 -12.47 -18.40
N THR A 244 -3.82 -12.03 -18.56
CA THR A 244 -4.41 -11.68 -19.87
C THR A 244 -4.08 -10.24 -20.28
N ALA A 245 -4.31 -9.26 -19.40
CA ALA A 245 -4.16 -7.84 -19.67
C ALA A 245 -2.72 -7.33 -19.61
N GLY A 246 -1.85 -8.00 -18.84
CA GLY A 246 -0.41 -7.80 -18.91
C GLY A 246 0.23 -6.76 -18.00
N PRO A 247 -0.41 -6.14 -16.97
CA PRO A 247 0.26 -5.19 -16.08
C PRO A 247 1.13 -5.90 -15.02
N THR A 248 2.02 -6.79 -15.46
CA THR A 248 2.86 -7.66 -14.62
C THR A 248 4.12 -6.94 -14.15
N MET A 249 4.64 -7.37 -12.99
CA MET A 249 5.90 -6.87 -12.45
C MET A 249 7.11 -7.47 -13.20
N SER A 250 8.14 -6.67 -13.44
CA SER A 250 9.41 -7.17 -13.97
C SER A 250 10.18 -7.98 -12.91
N ALA A 251 10.95 -8.98 -13.33
CA ALA A 251 11.78 -9.78 -12.42
C ALA A 251 12.81 -8.92 -11.67
N PHE A 252 13.36 -7.89 -12.30
CA PHE A 252 14.28 -6.97 -11.66
C PHE A 252 13.61 -6.20 -10.51
N ASN A 253 12.43 -5.61 -10.77
CA ASN A 253 11.70 -4.87 -9.73
C ASN A 253 11.27 -5.82 -8.59
N ALA A 254 10.83 -7.03 -8.90
CA ALA A 254 10.50 -8.04 -7.90
C ALA A 254 11.68 -8.36 -6.99
N TRP A 255 12.88 -8.49 -7.55
CA TRP A 255 14.10 -8.71 -6.76
C TRP A 255 14.44 -7.50 -5.87
N VAL A 256 14.30 -6.27 -6.37
CA VAL A 256 14.50 -5.06 -5.56
C VAL A 256 13.52 -5.03 -4.38
N PHE A 257 12.25 -5.31 -4.62
CA PHE A 257 11.24 -5.36 -3.55
C PHE A 257 11.48 -6.50 -2.57
N LEU A 258 11.91 -7.66 -3.08
CA LEU A 258 12.28 -8.81 -2.25
C LEU A 258 13.36 -8.41 -1.23
N LYS A 259 14.39 -7.67 -1.67
CA LYS A 259 15.43 -7.14 -0.79
C LYS A 259 14.92 -6.03 0.13
N GLY A 260 13.92 -5.27 -0.30
CA GLY A 260 13.22 -4.31 0.54
C GLY A 260 12.43 -4.96 1.68
N LEU A 261 11.76 -6.10 1.42
CA LEU A 261 11.02 -6.84 2.44
C LEU A 261 11.91 -7.34 3.59
N GLU A 262 13.15 -7.76 3.30
CA GLU A 262 14.08 -8.30 4.30
C GLU A 262 14.34 -7.33 5.47
N THR A 263 14.30 -6.04 5.21
CA THR A 263 14.55 -4.97 6.21
C THR A 263 13.31 -4.14 6.55
N LEU A 264 12.14 -4.52 6.02
CA LEU A 264 10.93 -3.73 6.14
C LEU A 264 10.57 -3.41 7.60
N GLN A 265 10.57 -4.43 8.48
CA GLN A 265 10.22 -4.24 9.88
C GLN A 265 11.15 -3.24 10.58
N LEU A 266 12.46 -3.35 10.37
CA LEU A 266 13.44 -2.45 10.98
C LEU A 266 13.23 -1.00 10.50
N ARG A 267 13.00 -0.82 9.19
CA ARG A 267 12.74 0.50 8.63
C ARG A 267 11.45 1.11 9.15
N MET A 268 10.36 0.33 9.18
CA MET A 268 9.07 0.83 9.65
C MET A 268 9.08 1.19 11.14
N GLN A 269 9.84 0.48 11.97
CA GLN A 269 10.06 0.84 13.36
C GLN A 269 10.80 2.18 13.50
N ALA A 270 11.88 2.38 12.72
CA ALA A 270 12.65 3.62 12.72
C ALA A 270 11.83 4.80 12.16
N HIS A 271 11.10 4.61 11.05
CA HIS A 271 10.17 5.62 10.51
C HIS A 271 9.14 6.05 11.55
N SER A 272 8.51 5.07 12.25
CA SER A 272 7.51 5.37 13.28
C SER A 272 8.09 6.12 14.47
N ALA A 273 9.29 5.77 14.91
CA ALA A 273 9.97 6.46 16.01
C ALA A 273 10.32 7.92 15.65
N ASN A 274 10.88 8.15 14.45
CA ASN A 274 11.20 9.48 13.95
C ASN A 274 9.93 10.32 13.76
N ALA A 275 8.87 9.73 13.17
CA ALA A 275 7.60 10.40 12.94
C ALA A 275 6.92 10.82 14.25
N LEU A 276 6.92 9.97 15.26
CA LEU A 276 6.38 10.31 16.58
C LEU A 276 7.15 11.48 17.21
N ALA A 277 8.49 11.42 17.19
CA ALA A 277 9.34 12.48 17.73
C ALA A 277 9.19 13.80 16.97
N LEU A 278 8.94 13.76 15.65
CA LEU A 278 8.63 14.93 14.83
C LEU A 278 7.24 15.49 15.19
N ALA A 279 6.22 14.64 15.24
CA ALA A 279 4.86 15.05 15.54
C ALA A 279 4.75 15.73 16.91
N GLN A 280 5.36 15.16 17.94
CA GLN A 280 5.42 15.75 19.28
C GLN A 280 6.15 17.11 19.31
N TRP A 281 7.19 17.28 18.51
CA TRP A 281 7.90 18.56 18.38
C TRP A 281 7.05 19.58 17.63
N LEU A 282 6.32 19.18 16.59
CA LEU A 282 5.42 20.05 15.82
C LEU A 282 4.28 20.61 16.68
N GLU A 283 3.69 19.83 17.58
CA GLU A 283 2.65 20.31 18.50
C GLU A 283 3.12 21.48 19.39
N GLN A 284 4.43 21.64 19.58
CA GLN A 284 5.03 22.70 20.40
C GLN A 284 5.38 23.98 19.60
N GLN A 285 5.23 23.95 18.27
CA GLN A 285 5.60 25.10 17.43
C GLN A 285 4.48 26.13 17.34
N ALA A 286 4.79 27.41 17.61
CA ALA A 286 3.80 28.48 17.62
C ALA A 286 3.06 28.69 16.29
N MET A 287 3.73 28.38 15.16
CA MET A 287 3.19 28.49 13.81
C MET A 287 2.32 27.28 13.41
N VAL A 288 2.39 26.17 14.13
CA VAL A 288 1.58 24.97 13.86
C VAL A 288 0.22 25.13 14.55
N GLU A 289 -0.85 24.94 13.81
CA GLU A 289 -2.21 24.99 14.32
C GLU A 289 -2.70 23.61 14.76
N LYS A 290 -2.40 22.58 13.98
CA LYS A 290 -2.84 21.21 14.22
C LYS A 290 -1.84 20.20 13.65
N VAL A 291 -1.67 19.07 14.31
CA VAL A 291 -0.85 17.95 13.84
C VAL A 291 -1.73 16.71 13.67
N TYR A 292 -1.58 16.02 12.54
CA TYR A 292 -2.25 14.78 12.21
C TYR A 292 -1.24 13.65 12.23
N TYR A 293 -1.27 12.84 13.27
CA TYR A 293 -0.43 11.66 13.41
C TYR A 293 -1.08 10.68 14.41
N PRO A 294 -1.39 9.44 14.02
CA PRO A 294 -2.15 8.51 14.86
C PRO A 294 -1.44 8.10 16.16
N GLY A 295 -0.13 8.32 16.24
CA GLY A 295 0.67 8.06 17.43
C GLY A 295 0.64 9.15 18.50
N LEU A 296 -0.01 10.28 18.26
CA LEU A 296 -0.21 11.32 19.28
C LEU A 296 -1.42 11.00 20.15
N ALA A 297 -1.29 11.17 21.47
CA ALA A 297 -2.43 11.03 22.37
C ALA A 297 -3.56 12.04 22.11
N SER A 298 -3.25 13.16 21.46
CA SER A 298 -4.19 14.18 21.00
C SER A 298 -4.99 13.75 19.75
N HIS A 299 -4.56 12.71 19.03
CA HIS A 299 -5.26 12.25 17.84
C HIS A 299 -6.58 11.57 18.22
N PRO A 300 -7.72 11.92 17.58
CA PRO A 300 -9.04 11.41 17.97
C PRO A 300 -9.15 9.88 17.88
N GLN A 301 -8.37 9.25 17.02
CA GLN A 301 -8.38 7.80 16.77
C GLN A 301 -7.15 7.08 17.37
N TYR A 302 -6.44 7.70 18.33
CA TYR A 302 -5.25 7.12 18.97
C TYR A 302 -5.50 5.72 19.54
N GLU A 303 -6.61 5.52 20.27
CA GLU A 303 -6.93 4.22 20.86
C GLU A 303 -7.26 3.16 19.79
N LEU A 304 -7.88 3.54 18.69
CA LEU A 304 -8.10 2.66 17.54
C LEU A 304 -6.75 2.26 16.92
N ALA A 305 -5.88 3.23 16.66
CA ALA A 305 -4.55 2.98 16.11
C ALA A 305 -3.77 1.98 16.98
N ARG A 306 -3.77 2.16 18.31
CA ARG A 306 -3.11 1.23 19.23
C ARG A 306 -3.64 -0.20 19.23
N ARG A 307 -4.91 -0.38 18.91
CA ARG A 307 -5.52 -1.72 18.86
C ARG A 307 -5.20 -2.46 17.57
N GLN A 308 -5.18 -1.77 16.43
CA GLN A 308 -5.04 -2.43 15.14
C GLN A 308 -3.65 -2.31 14.49
N GLN A 309 -2.76 -1.48 15.06
CA GLN A 309 -1.42 -1.25 14.53
C GLN A 309 -0.35 -1.52 15.59
N SER A 310 0.79 -2.07 15.18
CA SER A 310 1.98 -2.26 16.03
C SER A 310 2.91 -1.03 16.03
N GLY A 311 2.62 -0.01 15.23
CA GLY A 311 3.31 1.27 15.10
C GLY A 311 2.51 2.18 14.18
N PHE A 312 2.81 3.47 14.16
CA PHE A 312 1.92 4.47 13.59
C PHE A 312 2.38 5.01 12.22
N GLY A 313 3.43 4.41 11.64
CA GLY A 313 3.94 4.76 10.32
C GLY A 313 4.81 6.00 10.27
N GLY A 314 5.23 6.37 9.07
CA GLY A 314 6.18 7.45 8.81
C GLY A 314 5.55 8.72 8.22
N ILE A 315 4.22 8.85 8.16
CA ILE A 315 3.55 10.03 7.60
C ILE A 315 3.07 10.94 8.72
N VAL A 316 3.51 12.19 8.68
CA VAL A 316 3.05 13.26 9.57
C VAL A 316 2.51 14.40 8.72
N SER A 317 1.28 14.81 8.98
CA SER A 317 0.72 16.02 8.39
C SER A 317 0.43 17.08 9.46
N PHE A 318 0.52 18.33 9.10
CA PHE A 318 0.25 19.43 10.02
C PHE A 318 -0.22 20.68 9.28
N GLU A 319 -0.98 21.50 9.97
CA GLU A 319 -1.48 22.78 9.46
C GLU A 319 -0.65 23.94 10.00
N LEU A 320 -0.29 24.85 9.11
CA LEU A 320 0.39 26.10 9.43
C LEU A 320 -0.60 27.27 9.47
N LYS A 321 -0.45 28.13 10.47
CA LYS A 321 -1.05 29.45 10.47
C LYS A 321 -0.47 30.27 9.32
N GLY A 322 -1.32 30.98 8.56
CA GLY A 322 -0.90 31.79 7.41
C GLY A 322 -1.11 31.11 6.04
N GLY A 323 -1.74 29.94 6.03
CA GLY A 323 -2.22 29.30 4.79
C GLY A 323 -1.12 28.94 3.79
N LYS A 324 -1.44 29.08 2.50
CA LYS A 324 -0.57 28.66 1.39
C LYS A 324 0.80 29.33 1.40
N GLU A 325 0.88 30.64 1.69
CA GLU A 325 2.15 31.38 1.67
C GLU A 325 3.09 30.87 2.76
N ALA A 326 2.57 30.62 3.98
CA ALA A 326 3.35 30.01 5.05
C ALA A 326 3.80 28.59 4.70
N GLY A 327 2.92 27.79 4.09
CA GLY A 327 3.24 26.44 3.63
C GLY A 327 4.37 26.43 2.58
N TRP A 328 4.29 27.30 1.58
CA TRP A 328 5.32 27.42 0.56
C TRP A 328 6.64 27.95 1.13
N LYS A 329 6.61 28.97 1.99
CA LYS A 329 7.80 29.47 2.71
C LYS A 329 8.51 28.33 3.46
N LEU A 330 7.75 27.49 4.18
CA LEU A 330 8.29 26.37 4.90
C LEU A 330 8.96 25.37 3.95
N VAL A 331 8.25 24.94 2.90
CA VAL A 331 8.73 23.96 1.93
C VAL A 331 10.00 24.45 1.23
N ASP A 332 10.01 25.70 0.75
CA ASP A 332 11.13 26.30 0.03
C ASP A 332 12.37 26.55 0.91
N ALA A 333 12.19 26.67 2.25
CA ALA A 333 13.28 26.87 3.19
C ALA A 333 14.07 25.59 3.50
N THR A 334 13.52 24.41 3.20
CA THR A 334 14.20 23.13 3.43
C THR A 334 15.45 22.97 2.55
N ARG A 335 16.48 22.32 3.06
CA ARG A 335 17.76 22.10 2.35
C ARG A 335 18.10 20.62 2.21
N MET A 336 17.78 19.81 3.21
CA MET A 336 18.03 18.38 3.25
C MET A 336 16.78 17.61 2.82
N ILE A 337 15.62 18.04 3.27
CA ILE A 337 14.34 17.40 2.99
C ILE A 337 13.99 17.58 1.50
N SER A 338 13.69 16.48 0.81
CA SER A 338 13.37 16.50 -0.62
C SER A 338 11.94 16.96 -0.88
N ILE A 339 11.76 17.95 -1.73
CA ILE A 339 10.43 18.42 -2.17
C ILE A 339 9.92 17.46 -3.26
N THR A 340 9.00 16.57 -2.89
CA THR A 340 8.38 15.62 -3.83
C THR A 340 7.05 15.11 -3.29
N ALA A 341 6.14 14.77 -4.19
CA ALA A 341 4.86 14.15 -3.85
C ALA A 341 4.98 12.66 -3.45
N ASN A 342 6.14 12.01 -3.70
CA ASN A 342 6.38 10.63 -3.31
C ASN A 342 6.49 10.49 -1.78
N LEU A 343 6.47 9.25 -1.29
CA LEU A 343 6.58 8.91 0.12
C LEU A 343 7.15 7.51 0.31
N GLY A 344 7.54 7.17 1.54
CA GLY A 344 7.99 5.81 1.86
C GLY A 344 9.46 5.54 1.51
N ASP A 345 10.27 6.60 1.37
CA ASP A 345 11.71 6.53 1.13
C ASP A 345 12.48 6.59 2.46
N THR A 346 13.73 6.11 2.48
CA THR A 346 14.69 6.35 3.57
C THR A 346 14.99 7.84 3.74
N LYS A 347 14.80 8.64 2.69
CA LYS A 347 14.94 10.10 2.71
C LYS A 347 13.61 10.75 3.09
N THR A 348 13.69 11.73 3.97
CA THR A 348 12.52 12.56 4.32
C THR A 348 12.07 13.38 3.11
N THR A 349 10.76 13.34 2.84
CA THR A 349 10.15 14.11 1.76
C THR A 349 9.04 15.02 2.30
N ILE A 350 8.85 16.17 1.65
CA ILE A 350 7.84 17.17 2.01
C ILE A 350 7.02 17.56 0.80
N THR A 351 5.75 17.82 1.01
CA THR A 351 4.86 18.35 -0.03
C THR A 351 3.77 19.22 0.57
N HIS A 352 3.24 20.15 -0.23
CA HIS A 352 2.06 20.93 0.07
C HIS A 352 0.85 20.33 -0.65
N PRO A 353 0.00 19.52 0.01
CA PRO A 353 -1.06 18.73 -0.63
C PRO A 353 -2.00 19.55 -1.49
N ALA A 354 -2.44 20.72 -1.02
CA ALA A 354 -3.42 21.56 -1.70
C ALA A 354 -2.99 22.01 -3.11
N THR A 355 -1.67 22.12 -3.37
CA THR A 355 -1.14 22.53 -4.70
C THR A 355 -0.42 21.43 -5.47
N THR A 356 -0.34 20.22 -4.90
CA THR A 356 0.34 19.07 -5.53
C THR A 356 -0.58 17.86 -5.62
N THR A 357 -0.59 16.98 -4.64
CA THR A 357 -1.33 15.70 -4.66
C THR A 357 -2.85 15.88 -4.76
N HIS A 358 -3.39 17.00 -4.26
CA HIS A 358 -4.81 17.37 -4.28
C HIS A 358 -5.09 18.64 -5.10
N GLY A 359 -4.10 19.13 -5.85
CA GLY A 359 -4.21 20.37 -6.63
C GLY A 359 -5.20 20.32 -7.80
N ARG A 360 -5.74 19.14 -8.14
CA ARG A 360 -6.79 18.97 -9.17
C ARG A 360 -8.21 19.06 -8.60
N LEU A 361 -8.35 19.04 -7.28
CA LEU A 361 -9.64 19.21 -6.61
C LEU A 361 -10.05 20.70 -6.62
N THR A 362 -11.37 20.95 -6.69
CA THR A 362 -11.88 22.32 -6.50
C THR A 362 -11.67 22.75 -5.03
N PRO A 363 -11.76 24.06 -4.72
CA PRO A 363 -11.68 24.52 -3.34
C PRO A 363 -12.69 23.82 -2.41
N GLU A 364 -13.92 23.64 -2.86
CA GLU A 364 -15.00 22.98 -2.13
C GLU A 364 -14.66 21.49 -1.87
N GLN A 365 -14.17 20.79 -2.89
CA GLN A 365 -13.74 19.38 -2.77
C GLN A 365 -12.55 19.23 -1.82
N ARG A 366 -11.63 20.21 -1.77
CA ARG A 366 -10.52 20.20 -0.81
C ARG A 366 -11.01 20.41 0.61
N GLU A 367 -11.94 21.35 0.82
CA GLU A 367 -12.56 21.59 2.10
C GLU A 367 -13.29 20.34 2.63
N GLU A 368 -14.11 19.70 1.78
CA GLU A 368 -14.76 18.42 2.10
C GLU A 368 -13.75 17.30 2.44
N ALA A 369 -12.59 17.30 1.81
CA ALA A 369 -11.51 16.34 2.08
C ALA A 369 -10.62 16.74 3.27
N GLY A 370 -10.89 17.86 3.95
CA GLY A 370 -10.08 18.39 5.05
C GLY A 370 -8.70 18.89 4.61
N ILE A 371 -8.52 19.23 3.33
CA ILE A 371 -7.25 19.70 2.76
C ILE A 371 -7.20 21.22 2.76
N SER A 372 -6.73 21.79 3.85
CA SER A 372 -6.57 23.24 3.98
C SER A 372 -5.39 23.78 3.14
N ASP A 373 -5.39 25.08 2.89
CA ASP A 373 -4.29 25.77 2.20
C ASP A 373 -3.00 25.86 3.07
N GLY A 374 -3.09 25.59 4.38
CA GLY A 374 -1.94 25.54 5.29
C GLY A 374 -1.39 24.14 5.52
N LEU A 375 -1.99 23.13 4.91
CA LEU A 375 -1.63 21.72 5.15
C LEU A 375 -0.30 21.36 4.52
N ILE A 376 0.59 20.77 5.32
CA ILE A 376 1.87 20.21 4.92
C ILE A 376 1.86 18.72 5.24
N ARG A 377 2.38 17.89 4.32
CA ARG A 377 2.66 16.47 4.57
C ARG A 377 4.17 16.21 4.52
N VAL A 378 4.69 15.57 5.56
CA VAL A 378 6.05 15.05 5.65
C VAL A 378 6.00 13.53 5.68
N ALA A 379 6.66 12.88 4.73
CA ALA A 379 6.98 11.46 4.83
C ALA A 379 8.36 11.36 5.49
N VAL A 380 8.38 11.00 6.76
CA VAL A 380 9.55 11.06 7.62
C VAL A 380 10.50 9.91 7.28
N GLY A 381 11.74 10.22 6.96
CA GLY A 381 12.80 9.28 6.59
C GLY A 381 13.55 8.69 7.79
N LEU A 382 14.76 8.23 7.49
CA LEU A 382 15.65 7.55 8.45
C LEU A 382 16.85 8.42 8.85
N GLU A 383 16.88 9.68 8.46
CA GLU A 383 17.89 10.65 8.90
C GLU A 383 17.77 10.90 10.41
N ASP A 384 18.81 11.47 11.00
CA ASP A 384 18.76 11.90 12.40
C ASP A 384 17.62 12.87 12.62
N ILE A 385 16.76 12.56 13.57
CA ILE A 385 15.55 13.34 13.85
C ILE A 385 15.84 14.80 14.21
N ALA A 386 17.01 15.06 14.79
CA ALA A 386 17.46 16.43 15.11
C ALA A 386 17.68 17.24 13.83
N ASP A 387 18.23 16.63 12.78
CA ASP A 387 18.47 17.28 11.50
C ASP A 387 17.15 17.54 10.75
N ILE A 388 16.22 16.60 10.78
CA ILE A 388 14.86 16.78 10.19
C ILE A 388 14.16 17.98 10.86
N LYS A 389 14.17 18.05 12.20
CA LYS A 389 13.59 19.17 12.96
C LYS A 389 14.28 20.49 12.65
N ALA A 390 15.61 20.49 12.60
CA ALA A 390 16.39 21.69 12.30
C ALA A 390 16.12 22.21 10.89
N ASP A 391 15.94 21.32 9.91
CA ASP A 391 15.66 21.69 8.53
C ASP A 391 14.25 22.30 8.37
N LEU A 392 13.22 21.69 8.99
CA LEU A 392 11.87 22.26 9.03
C LEU A 392 11.82 23.61 9.78
N HIS A 393 12.60 23.75 10.87
CA HIS A 393 12.62 24.98 11.66
C HIS A 393 13.07 26.21 10.85
N ARG A 394 13.89 26.02 9.78
CA ARG A 394 14.31 27.12 8.89
C ARG A 394 13.15 27.91 8.28
N GLY A 395 12.06 27.24 7.99
CA GLY A 395 10.86 27.88 7.40
C GLY A 395 9.81 28.32 8.41
N MET A 396 10.03 28.05 9.70
CA MET A 396 9.13 28.42 10.78
C MET A 396 9.53 29.73 11.49
N VAL A 397 10.64 30.33 11.10
CA VAL A 397 11.16 31.59 11.66
C VAL A 397 11.06 32.76 10.69
#